data_f2b5b18bfefbc152d49492c29d970d9b
#
_entry.id   f2b5b18bfefbc152d49492c29d970d9b
#
_cell.length_a   1.000
_cell.length_b   1.000
_cell.length_c   1.000
_cell.angle_alpha   90.00
_cell.angle_beta   90.00
_cell.angle_gamma   90.00
#
_symmetry.space_group_name_H-M   'P 1'
#
loop_
_entity.id
_entity.type
_entity.pdbx_description
1 polymer ?
#
loop_
_entity_poly.entity_id
_entity_poly.type
_entity_poly.pdbx_seq_one_letter_code
_entity_poly.pdbx_strand_id
1 'polypeptide(L)'
;MTAVLLLLPLTAAADLFKADEFTLDNGLRVVVVENHKAPLIKHMVWYNAGAVDEVKGKGGSAHLLEHLMFRGTKKIKGDEFNQIMHENGADSNAFTSQDMTVYHQFADISKLEALMALEADRMQNLNFDEDAFEAERKIVYQERKQVIENNPAAPFAERLSLLLWGNSAYGRPVSGLADEIMDLNSQDIRDFYQRYYAPNNAILVLAGDIDVPTAKKLAEKYYGNIPARKVAKKNIEPETDSYREKLQMKLPLISTPKLVEKYRLSNYSAVKGSVYDYIVLAEYLGGSQTSALYQELVENRKIAVGVSAGYSFNAQSNSVFSLSLLPAENVTIMAARIALREARAQALQDLTVAKLEKVKKKMIADLVFANDNPEDAAYWLGSMLISGFSLSEAQNYENEIKNVTLEGVIQAAKEVFLHSSALEGVLLPLPEGAEKND
;
A
#
# COMPACT_ATOMS: atom_id res chain seq x y z
N MET A 1 54.78 31.04 -2.40
CA MET A 1 54.10 29.73 -2.55
C MET A 1 52.59 29.95 -2.37
N THR A 2 51.92 30.07 -3.48
CA THR A 2 50.46 30.35 -3.48
C THR A 2 49.73 28.99 -3.56
N ALA A 3 49.02 28.64 -2.50
CA ALA A 3 48.22 27.39 -2.45
C ALA A 3 46.94 27.58 -3.29
N VAL A 4 46.83 26.87 -4.37
CA VAL A 4 45.61 26.77 -5.18
C VAL A 4 44.70 25.73 -4.50
N LEU A 5 43.64 26.20 -3.86
CA LEU A 5 42.53 25.34 -3.38
C LEU A 5 41.73 24.88 -4.61
N LEU A 6 41.91 23.63 -4.99
CA LEU A 6 41.00 22.95 -5.93
C LEU A 6 39.67 22.68 -5.21
N LEU A 7 38.68 23.50 -5.48
CA LEU A 7 37.28 23.20 -5.21
C LEU A 7 36.84 22.09 -6.18
N LEU A 8 36.80 20.85 -5.68
CA LEU A 8 36.10 19.78 -6.37
C LEU A 8 34.59 20.14 -6.40
N PRO A 9 33.92 20.05 -7.56
CA PRO A 9 32.49 20.25 -7.58
C PRO A 9 31.85 19.13 -6.74
N LEU A 10 31.02 19.52 -5.73
CA LEU A 10 30.03 18.62 -5.18
C LEU A 10 29.18 18.14 -6.38
N THR A 11 29.37 16.91 -6.80
CA THR A 11 28.41 16.25 -7.67
C THR A 11 27.12 16.16 -6.87
N ALA A 12 26.13 16.98 -7.21
CA ALA A 12 24.76 16.78 -6.73
C ALA A 12 24.43 15.31 -7.03
N ALA A 13 24.08 14.56 -6.00
CA ALA A 13 23.52 13.24 -6.19
C ALA A 13 22.34 13.41 -7.14
N ALA A 14 22.35 12.71 -8.26
CA ALA A 14 21.22 12.75 -9.18
C ALA A 14 20.02 12.17 -8.41
N ASP A 15 18.94 12.95 -8.28
CA ASP A 15 17.70 12.48 -7.69
C ASP A 15 17.30 11.20 -8.40
N LEU A 16 17.08 10.13 -7.64
CA LEU A 16 16.77 8.82 -8.19
C LEU A 16 15.50 8.88 -9.05
N PHE A 17 14.51 9.64 -8.59
CA PHE A 17 13.31 9.96 -9.36
C PHE A 17 13.36 11.42 -9.78
N LYS A 18 13.65 11.66 -11.07
CA LYS A 18 13.42 13.00 -11.64
C LYS A 18 11.93 13.19 -11.83
N ALA A 19 11.31 13.76 -10.82
CA ALA A 19 9.90 14.06 -10.85
C ALA A 19 9.69 15.53 -10.51
N ASP A 20 8.76 16.15 -11.21
CA ASP A 20 8.32 17.53 -11.00
C ASP A 20 6.88 17.52 -10.48
N GLU A 21 6.55 18.51 -9.64
CA GLU A 21 5.22 18.66 -9.07
C GLU A 21 4.70 20.07 -9.31
N PHE A 22 3.42 20.17 -9.66
CA PHE A 22 2.66 21.41 -9.65
C PHE A 22 1.23 21.16 -9.16
N THR A 23 0.55 22.23 -8.75
CA THR A 23 -0.84 22.14 -8.29
C THR A 23 -1.70 23.04 -9.17
N LEU A 24 -2.84 22.54 -9.63
CA LEU A 24 -3.83 23.31 -10.37
C LEU A 24 -4.62 24.21 -9.40
N ASP A 25 -5.28 25.26 -9.93
CA ASP A 25 -6.07 26.22 -9.13
C ASP A 25 -7.18 25.54 -8.32
N ASN A 26 -7.71 24.41 -8.81
CA ASN A 26 -8.71 23.61 -8.11
C ASN A 26 -8.15 22.64 -7.06
N GLY A 27 -6.83 22.69 -6.79
CA GLY A 27 -6.15 21.91 -5.78
C GLY A 27 -5.69 20.51 -6.22
N LEU A 28 -5.86 20.12 -7.49
CA LEU A 28 -5.29 18.86 -7.99
C LEU A 28 -3.77 18.94 -8.00
N ARG A 29 -3.11 18.05 -7.27
CA ARG A 29 -1.66 17.87 -7.33
C ARG A 29 -1.32 17.01 -8.55
N VAL A 30 -0.35 17.43 -9.33
CA VAL A 30 0.12 16.71 -10.52
C VAL A 30 1.60 16.44 -10.38
N VAL A 31 1.99 15.19 -10.53
CA VAL A 31 3.38 14.73 -10.49
C VAL A 31 3.75 14.14 -11.84
N VAL A 32 4.86 14.57 -12.39
CA VAL A 32 5.35 14.16 -13.71
C VAL A 32 6.71 13.50 -13.56
N VAL A 33 6.84 12.29 -14.11
CA VAL A 33 8.10 11.55 -14.22
C VAL A 33 8.44 11.40 -15.69
N GLU A 34 9.37 12.22 -16.18
CA GLU A 34 9.80 12.17 -17.59
C GLU A 34 10.63 10.91 -17.86
N ASN A 35 10.18 10.07 -18.78
CA ASN A 35 10.90 8.89 -19.24
C ASN A 35 10.66 8.66 -20.74
N HIS A 36 11.59 9.15 -21.56
CA HIS A 36 11.51 9.14 -23.05
C HIS A 36 12.11 7.88 -23.68
N LYS A 37 12.27 6.76 -22.93
CA LYS A 37 12.85 5.51 -23.45
C LYS A 37 11.93 4.79 -24.44
N ALA A 38 10.61 4.95 -24.28
CA ALA A 38 9.59 4.37 -25.13
C ALA A 38 8.39 5.32 -25.22
N PRO A 39 7.59 5.28 -26.31
CA PRO A 39 6.40 6.14 -26.46
C PRO A 39 5.22 5.65 -25.61
N LEU A 40 5.45 5.43 -24.33
CA LEU A 40 4.49 4.89 -23.39
C LEU A 40 4.23 5.86 -22.23
N ILE A 41 3.02 5.80 -21.70
CA ILE A 41 2.59 6.62 -20.57
C ILE A 41 1.83 5.80 -19.53
N LYS A 42 2.20 5.96 -18.29
CA LYS A 42 1.38 5.57 -17.13
C LYS A 42 0.64 6.80 -16.63
N HIS A 43 -0.66 6.72 -16.64
CA HIS A 43 -1.58 7.72 -16.10
C HIS A 43 -2.26 7.13 -14.86
N MET A 44 -2.13 7.78 -13.71
CA MET A 44 -2.73 7.32 -12.45
C MET A 44 -3.41 8.46 -11.71
N VAL A 45 -4.63 8.22 -11.24
CA VAL A 45 -5.32 9.13 -10.31
C VAL A 45 -5.50 8.44 -8.98
N TRP A 46 -4.90 9.02 -7.95
CA TRP A 46 -4.89 8.56 -6.56
C TRP A 46 -5.86 9.40 -5.76
N TYR A 47 -7.00 8.85 -5.36
CA TYR A 47 -7.92 9.51 -4.43
C TYR A 47 -7.54 9.18 -3.00
N ASN A 48 -7.42 10.20 -2.15
CA ASN A 48 -7.19 10.03 -0.71
C ASN A 48 -8.51 9.67 -0.01
N ALA A 49 -9.05 8.53 -0.41
CA ALA A 49 -10.30 7.98 0.08
C ALA A 49 -10.29 6.45 -0.08
N GLY A 50 -10.56 5.74 0.99
CA GLY A 50 -10.56 4.28 1.03
C GLY A 50 -11.50 3.74 2.11
N ALA A 51 -11.29 2.50 2.51
CA ALA A 51 -12.20 1.82 3.46
C ALA A 51 -12.26 2.49 4.84
N VAL A 52 -11.23 3.23 5.27
CA VAL A 52 -11.26 3.96 6.55
C VAL A 52 -12.22 5.14 6.56
N ASP A 53 -12.59 5.65 5.39
CA ASP A 53 -13.48 6.80 5.21
C ASP A 53 -14.96 6.40 5.18
N GLU A 54 -15.23 5.10 5.21
CA GLU A 54 -16.59 4.56 5.18
C GLU A 54 -17.34 4.84 6.47
N VAL A 55 -18.63 5.11 6.34
CA VAL A 55 -19.52 5.24 7.50
C VAL A 55 -19.64 3.87 8.18
N LYS A 56 -19.65 3.86 9.51
CA LYS A 56 -19.83 2.63 10.29
C LYS A 56 -21.14 1.93 9.89
N GLY A 57 -21.06 0.64 9.58
CA GLY A 57 -22.17 -0.15 9.08
C GLY A 57 -22.40 -0.04 7.56
N LYS A 58 -21.50 0.64 6.83
CA LYS A 58 -21.52 0.80 5.38
C LYS A 58 -20.21 0.34 4.76
N GLY A 59 -19.62 -0.73 5.32
CA GLY A 59 -18.39 -1.32 4.81
C GLY A 59 -18.52 -1.82 3.38
N GLY A 60 -17.46 -1.64 2.58
CA GLY A 60 -17.45 -1.96 1.15
C GLY A 60 -17.93 -0.83 0.24
N SER A 61 -18.31 0.34 0.77
CA SER A 61 -18.73 1.49 -0.05
C SER A 61 -17.62 1.99 -0.97
N ALA A 62 -16.38 2.04 -0.50
CA ALA A 62 -15.22 2.47 -1.31
C ALA A 62 -14.95 1.48 -2.45
N HIS A 63 -14.96 0.19 -2.18
CA HIS A 63 -14.74 -0.86 -3.16
C HIS A 63 -15.91 -0.95 -4.18
N LEU A 64 -17.15 -0.85 -3.71
CA LEU A 64 -18.31 -0.82 -4.62
C LEU A 64 -18.31 0.43 -5.50
N LEU A 65 -17.87 1.58 -4.98
CA LEU A 65 -17.69 2.77 -5.80
C LEU A 65 -16.62 2.56 -6.87
N GLU A 66 -15.51 1.89 -6.55
CA GLU A 66 -14.48 1.53 -7.52
C GLU A 66 -15.11 0.81 -8.73
N HIS A 67 -15.93 -0.22 -8.51
CA HIS A 67 -16.65 -0.94 -9.57
C HIS A 67 -17.57 -0.02 -10.37
N LEU A 68 -18.37 0.78 -9.67
CA LEU A 68 -19.35 1.68 -10.29
C LEU A 68 -18.70 2.80 -11.11
N MET A 69 -17.45 3.16 -10.84
CA MET A 69 -16.68 4.12 -11.65
C MET A 69 -16.45 3.63 -13.09
N PHE A 70 -16.60 2.33 -13.36
CA PHE A 70 -16.52 1.76 -14.70
C PHE A 70 -17.89 1.58 -15.38
N ARG A 71 -19.00 1.96 -14.71
CA ARG A 71 -20.37 1.73 -15.19
C ARG A 71 -21.02 2.93 -15.87
N GLY A 72 -20.30 4.03 -15.98
CA GLY A 72 -20.72 5.15 -16.82
C GLY A 72 -20.67 6.50 -16.14
N THR A 73 -20.90 7.50 -16.98
CA THR A 73 -21.00 8.91 -16.62
C THR A 73 -22.27 9.48 -17.26
N LYS A 74 -22.46 10.78 -17.11
CA LYS A 74 -23.54 11.47 -17.85
C LYS A 74 -23.36 11.42 -19.37
N LYS A 75 -22.12 11.21 -19.86
CA LYS A 75 -21.77 11.21 -21.29
C LYS A 75 -21.55 9.80 -21.85
N ILE A 76 -21.02 8.89 -21.04
CA ILE A 76 -20.60 7.55 -21.43
C ILE A 76 -21.45 6.55 -20.66
N LYS A 77 -22.03 5.58 -21.34
CA LYS A 77 -23.00 4.65 -20.75
C LYS A 77 -22.42 3.24 -20.64
N GLY A 78 -22.75 2.58 -19.52
CA GLY A 78 -22.51 1.15 -19.31
C GLY A 78 -21.08 0.71 -19.65
N ASP A 79 -20.97 -0.29 -20.51
CA ASP A 79 -19.66 -0.88 -20.87
C ASP A 79 -18.87 -0.08 -21.93
N GLU A 80 -19.41 1.04 -22.40
CA GLU A 80 -18.74 1.91 -23.39
C GLU A 80 -17.38 2.41 -22.88
N PHE A 81 -17.24 2.64 -21.57
CA PHE A 81 -15.95 3.00 -20.97
C PHE A 81 -14.87 1.94 -21.24
N ASN A 82 -15.17 0.67 -20.96
CA ASN A 82 -14.24 -0.44 -21.18
C ASN A 82 -13.96 -0.64 -22.67
N GLN A 83 -14.97 -0.45 -23.53
CA GLN A 83 -14.80 -0.49 -24.99
C GLN A 83 -13.82 0.59 -25.45
N ILE A 84 -13.98 1.84 -25.01
CA ILE A 84 -13.07 2.94 -25.36
C ILE A 84 -11.65 2.63 -24.89
N MET A 85 -11.46 2.08 -23.68
CA MET A 85 -10.16 1.68 -23.19
C MET A 85 -9.51 0.63 -24.11
N HIS A 86 -10.26 -0.41 -24.45
CA HIS A 86 -9.81 -1.46 -25.36
C HIS A 86 -9.45 -0.93 -26.76
N GLU A 87 -10.32 -0.08 -27.36
CA GLU A 87 -10.08 0.55 -28.67
C GLU A 87 -8.82 1.44 -28.70
N ASN A 88 -8.45 2.01 -27.54
CA ASN A 88 -7.24 2.78 -27.39
C ASN A 88 -6.02 1.91 -27.01
N GLY A 89 -6.16 0.59 -26.91
CA GLY A 89 -5.07 -0.31 -26.50
C GLY A 89 -4.53 -0.01 -25.10
N ALA A 90 -5.35 0.56 -24.23
CA ALA A 90 -4.99 0.89 -22.87
C ALA A 90 -5.24 -0.30 -21.94
N ASP A 91 -4.20 -0.70 -21.19
CA ASP A 91 -4.38 -1.52 -20.00
C ASP A 91 -4.90 -0.63 -18.87
N SER A 92 -6.11 -0.91 -18.39
CA SER A 92 -6.81 -0.10 -17.38
C SER A 92 -7.26 -0.97 -16.22
N ASN A 93 -6.96 -0.50 -15.00
CA ASN A 93 -7.39 -1.18 -13.79
C ASN A 93 -7.57 -0.17 -12.64
N ALA A 94 -8.07 -0.65 -11.51
CA ALA A 94 -8.18 0.10 -10.28
C ALA A 94 -7.91 -0.80 -9.07
N PHE A 95 -7.70 -0.20 -7.92
CA PHE A 95 -7.68 -0.91 -6.64
C PHE A 95 -8.06 0.03 -5.50
N THR A 96 -8.70 -0.55 -4.50
CA THR A 96 -9.04 0.12 -3.23
C THR A 96 -8.20 -0.45 -2.09
N SER A 97 -7.75 0.41 -1.21
CA SER A 97 -7.09 0.05 0.04
C SER A 97 -7.78 0.68 1.24
N GLN A 98 -7.14 0.63 2.40
CA GLN A 98 -7.65 1.31 3.60
C GLN A 98 -7.71 2.82 3.41
N ASP A 99 -6.68 3.44 2.83
CA ASP A 99 -6.53 4.89 2.79
C ASP A 99 -6.81 5.53 1.44
N MET A 100 -6.86 4.74 0.36
CA MET A 100 -6.90 5.27 -1.00
C MET A 100 -7.67 4.37 -1.96
N THR A 101 -8.17 4.97 -3.04
CA THR A 101 -8.63 4.29 -4.24
C THR A 101 -7.88 4.86 -5.44
N VAL A 102 -7.37 3.99 -6.29
CA VAL A 102 -6.49 4.37 -7.40
C VAL A 102 -7.04 3.83 -8.70
N TYR A 103 -7.08 4.69 -9.72
CA TYR A 103 -7.41 4.31 -11.09
C TYR A 103 -6.20 4.56 -11.96
N HIS A 104 -5.87 3.60 -12.81
CA HIS A 104 -4.66 3.71 -13.63
C HIS A 104 -4.85 3.14 -15.02
N GLN A 105 -4.13 3.73 -15.97
CA GLN A 105 -4.05 3.28 -17.33
C GLN A 105 -2.59 3.25 -17.79
N PHE A 106 -2.25 2.30 -18.67
CA PHE A 106 -0.98 2.23 -19.34
C PHE A 106 -1.21 2.07 -20.84
N ALA A 107 -0.64 2.96 -21.64
CA ALA A 107 -0.90 3.01 -23.07
C ALA A 107 0.23 3.72 -23.85
N ASP A 108 0.10 3.74 -25.17
CA ASP A 108 0.89 4.63 -26.04
C ASP A 108 0.57 6.09 -25.70
N ILE A 109 1.60 6.96 -25.70
CA ILE A 109 1.48 8.38 -25.35
C ILE A 109 0.45 9.12 -26.21
N SER A 110 0.24 8.73 -27.48
CA SER A 110 -0.76 9.33 -28.36
C SER A 110 -2.19 9.19 -27.85
N LYS A 111 -2.42 8.31 -26.86
CA LYS A 111 -3.73 8.06 -26.25
C LYS A 111 -3.98 8.86 -24.97
N LEU A 112 -2.97 9.51 -24.43
CA LEU A 112 -3.05 10.21 -23.14
C LEU A 112 -4.21 11.20 -23.09
N GLU A 113 -4.44 11.99 -24.11
CA GLU A 113 -5.54 12.97 -24.11
C GLU A 113 -6.92 12.30 -23.95
N ALA A 114 -7.13 11.17 -24.63
CA ALA A 114 -8.38 10.41 -24.51
C ALA A 114 -8.54 9.82 -23.10
N LEU A 115 -7.46 9.26 -22.53
CA LEU A 115 -7.47 8.71 -21.17
C LEU A 115 -7.78 9.80 -20.13
N MET A 116 -7.10 10.96 -20.23
CA MET A 116 -7.35 12.08 -19.33
C MET A 116 -8.78 12.62 -19.45
N ALA A 117 -9.34 12.67 -20.65
CA ALA A 117 -10.72 13.11 -20.86
C ALA A 117 -11.73 12.16 -20.18
N LEU A 118 -11.52 10.86 -20.30
CA LEU A 118 -12.35 9.83 -19.66
C LEU A 118 -12.26 9.88 -18.14
N GLU A 119 -11.05 9.98 -17.61
CA GLU A 119 -10.80 10.03 -16.16
C GLU A 119 -11.39 11.30 -15.53
N ALA A 120 -11.19 12.45 -16.18
CA ALA A 120 -11.76 13.73 -15.76
C ALA A 120 -13.30 13.71 -15.79
N ASP A 121 -13.90 13.05 -16.77
CA ASP A 121 -15.36 12.91 -16.86
C ASP A 121 -15.90 12.06 -15.71
N ARG A 122 -15.29 10.90 -15.39
CA ARG A 122 -15.74 10.09 -14.26
C ARG A 122 -15.44 10.72 -12.89
N MET A 123 -14.38 11.54 -12.76
CA MET A 123 -14.12 12.32 -11.55
C MET A 123 -15.27 13.29 -11.24
N GLN A 124 -15.89 13.86 -12.26
CA GLN A 124 -16.90 14.91 -12.12
C GLN A 124 -18.34 14.43 -12.29
N ASN A 125 -18.57 13.51 -13.23
CA ASN A 125 -19.88 13.23 -13.82
C ASN A 125 -20.29 11.77 -13.67
N LEU A 126 -19.77 11.04 -12.69
CA LEU A 126 -20.19 9.67 -12.43
C LEU A 126 -21.71 9.58 -12.39
N ASN A 127 -22.27 8.66 -13.15
CA ASN A 127 -23.69 8.42 -13.19
C ASN A 127 -23.97 6.94 -13.48
N PHE A 128 -24.65 6.30 -12.56
CA PHE A 128 -25.10 4.91 -12.67
C PHE A 128 -26.58 4.85 -12.27
N ASP A 129 -27.31 3.94 -12.88
CA ASP A 129 -28.70 3.64 -12.52
C ASP A 129 -28.78 2.54 -11.44
N GLU A 130 -29.98 2.25 -11.01
CA GLU A 130 -30.21 1.27 -9.95
C GLU A 130 -29.87 -0.16 -10.42
N ASP A 131 -30.08 -0.47 -11.69
CA ASP A 131 -29.75 -1.79 -12.24
C ASP A 131 -28.23 -2.04 -12.22
N ALA A 132 -27.44 -1.04 -12.62
CA ALA A 132 -25.98 -1.09 -12.54
C ALA A 132 -25.50 -1.22 -11.08
N PHE A 133 -26.10 -0.45 -10.16
CA PHE A 133 -25.79 -0.55 -8.73
C PHE A 133 -26.06 -1.95 -8.20
N GLU A 134 -27.24 -2.51 -8.43
CA GLU A 134 -27.60 -3.84 -7.97
C GLU A 134 -26.73 -4.96 -8.57
N ALA A 135 -26.34 -4.80 -9.84
CA ALA A 135 -25.43 -5.73 -10.49
C ALA A 135 -24.05 -5.74 -9.83
N GLU A 136 -23.45 -4.54 -9.64
CA GLU A 136 -22.13 -4.42 -9.03
C GLU A 136 -22.13 -4.81 -7.56
N ARG A 137 -23.15 -4.46 -6.80
CA ARG A 137 -23.29 -4.89 -5.40
C ARG A 137 -23.25 -6.41 -5.27
N LYS A 138 -23.93 -7.12 -6.19
CA LYS A 138 -23.90 -8.59 -6.24
C LYS A 138 -22.52 -9.11 -6.62
N ILE A 139 -21.82 -8.46 -7.54
CA ILE A 139 -20.45 -8.85 -7.93
C ILE A 139 -19.51 -8.69 -6.74
N VAL A 140 -19.48 -7.52 -6.09
CA VAL A 140 -18.66 -7.26 -4.89
C VAL A 140 -18.98 -8.26 -3.76
N TYR A 141 -20.25 -8.58 -3.55
CA TYR A 141 -20.65 -9.61 -2.59
C TYR A 141 -20.10 -11.00 -2.96
N GLN A 142 -20.13 -11.38 -4.24
CA GLN A 142 -19.57 -12.66 -4.70
C GLN A 142 -18.04 -12.67 -4.58
N GLU A 143 -17.37 -11.58 -4.92
CA GLU A 143 -15.92 -11.44 -4.72
C GLU A 143 -15.53 -11.58 -3.25
N ARG A 144 -16.31 -10.94 -2.36
CA ARG A 144 -16.14 -11.11 -0.91
C ARG A 144 -16.24 -12.57 -0.48
N LYS A 145 -17.19 -13.32 -1.02
CA LYS A 145 -17.32 -14.76 -0.76
C LYS A 145 -16.14 -15.53 -1.33
N GLN A 146 -15.75 -15.25 -2.56
CA GLN A 146 -14.61 -15.90 -3.20
C GLN A 146 -13.29 -15.67 -2.45
N VAL A 147 -13.07 -14.46 -1.90
CA VAL A 147 -11.90 -14.18 -1.07
C VAL A 147 -11.84 -15.12 0.14
N ILE A 148 -12.99 -15.40 0.77
CA ILE A 148 -13.06 -16.33 1.90
C ILE A 148 -12.93 -17.79 1.44
N GLU A 149 -13.61 -18.17 0.34
CA GLU A 149 -13.64 -19.55 -0.18
C GLU A 149 -12.30 -19.95 -0.80
N ASN A 150 -11.66 -19.05 -1.56
CA ASN A 150 -10.40 -19.31 -2.27
C ASN A 150 -9.15 -19.08 -1.39
N ASN A 151 -9.30 -18.38 -0.28
CA ASN A 151 -8.22 -18.16 0.68
C ASN A 151 -8.60 -18.66 2.08
N PRO A 152 -8.33 -19.92 2.38
CA PRO A 152 -8.67 -20.50 3.68
C PRO A 152 -8.08 -19.76 4.88
N ALA A 153 -7.04 -18.94 4.68
CA ALA A 153 -6.42 -18.14 5.73
C ALA A 153 -7.06 -16.75 5.90
N ALA A 154 -8.00 -16.33 5.03
CA ALA A 154 -8.62 -15.01 5.09
C ALA A 154 -9.36 -14.74 6.43
N PRO A 155 -10.15 -15.66 6.99
CA PRO A 155 -10.80 -15.43 8.29
C PRO A 155 -9.80 -15.19 9.42
N PHE A 156 -8.64 -15.86 9.38
CA PHE A 156 -7.56 -15.64 10.34
C PHE A 156 -6.93 -14.24 10.18
N ALA A 157 -6.66 -13.82 8.94
CA ALA A 157 -6.09 -12.50 8.66
C ALA A 157 -7.03 -11.36 9.11
N GLU A 158 -8.33 -11.50 8.86
CA GLU A 158 -9.34 -10.53 9.30
C GLU A 158 -9.47 -10.47 10.82
N ARG A 159 -9.48 -11.62 11.48
CA ARG A 159 -9.55 -11.65 12.95
C ARG A 159 -8.29 -11.04 13.58
N LEU A 160 -7.10 -11.28 13.00
CA LEU A 160 -5.87 -10.61 13.41
C LEU A 160 -5.96 -9.09 13.20
N SER A 161 -6.53 -8.64 12.08
CA SER A 161 -6.71 -7.22 11.81
C SER A 161 -7.62 -6.57 12.84
N LEU A 162 -8.78 -7.16 13.12
CA LEU A 162 -9.70 -6.68 14.13
C LEU A 162 -9.07 -6.57 15.53
N LEU A 163 -8.26 -7.57 15.92
CA LEU A 163 -7.57 -7.55 17.21
C LEU A 163 -6.43 -6.50 17.23
N LEU A 164 -5.73 -6.34 16.13
CA LEU A 164 -4.63 -5.38 16.01
C LEU A 164 -5.12 -3.93 16.10
N TRP A 165 -6.26 -3.66 15.46
CA TRP A 165 -6.77 -2.31 15.26
C TRP A 165 -7.94 -1.94 16.20
N GLY A 166 -8.43 -2.89 16.99
CA GLY A 166 -9.52 -2.64 17.95
C GLY A 166 -10.74 -1.99 17.30
N ASN A 167 -11.09 -0.81 17.75
CA ASN A 167 -12.22 -0.04 17.21
C ASN A 167 -11.89 0.83 16.01
N SER A 168 -10.61 0.90 15.63
CA SER A 168 -10.19 1.70 14.49
C SER A 168 -10.77 1.16 13.18
N ALA A 169 -11.08 2.06 12.26
CA ALA A 169 -11.54 1.72 10.91
C ALA A 169 -10.54 0.83 10.13
N TYR A 170 -9.26 0.88 10.46
CA TYR A 170 -8.23 0.01 9.86
C TYR A 170 -8.42 -1.49 10.13
N GLY A 171 -9.21 -1.85 11.14
CA GLY A 171 -9.54 -3.25 11.43
C GLY A 171 -10.55 -3.88 10.47
N ARG A 172 -11.27 -3.08 9.71
CA ARG A 172 -12.33 -3.56 8.81
C ARG A 172 -11.73 -4.09 7.49
N PRO A 173 -12.33 -5.14 6.89
CA PRO A 173 -11.93 -5.56 5.55
C PRO A 173 -12.25 -4.48 4.51
N VAL A 174 -11.33 -4.26 3.57
CA VAL A 174 -11.51 -3.27 2.48
C VAL A 174 -12.75 -3.58 1.64
N SER A 175 -13.01 -4.85 1.38
CA SER A 175 -14.21 -5.28 0.65
C SER A 175 -15.51 -5.17 1.44
N GLY A 176 -15.47 -4.75 2.72
CA GLY A 176 -16.63 -4.75 3.60
C GLY A 176 -16.97 -6.14 4.17
N LEU A 177 -17.92 -6.18 5.10
CA LEU A 177 -18.54 -7.42 5.56
C LEU A 177 -19.72 -7.78 4.66
N ALA A 178 -20.01 -9.08 4.51
CA ALA A 178 -21.05 -9.57 3.61
C ALA A 178 -22.42 -8.91 3.88
N ASP A 179 -22.81 -8.80 5.15
CA ASP A 179 -24.08 -8.20 5.54
C ASP A 179 -24.08 -6.68 5.27
N GLU A 180 -22.98 -5.97 5.56
CA GLU A 180 -22.85 -4.54 5.28
C GLU A 180 -22.95 -4.25 3.78
N ILE A 181 -22.30 -5.07 2.91
CA ILE A 181 -22.39 -4.93 1.45
C ILE A 181 -23.84 -5.06 0.97
N MET A 182 -24.58 -6.04 1.51
CA MET A 182 -25.98 -6.25 1.12
C MET A 182 -26.92 -5.15 1.63
N ASP A 183 -26.56 -4.44 2.68
CA ASP A 183 -27.31 -3.32 3.27
C ASP A 183 -26.96 -1.95 2.63
N LEU A 184 -25.99 -1.92 1.71
CA LEU A 184 -25.70 -0.71 0.95
C LEU A 184 -26.85 -0.38 -0.01
N ASN A 185 -27.08 0.91 -0.18
CA ASN A 185 -27.97 1.44 -1.21
C ASN A 185 -27.23 2.43 -2.13
N SER A 186 -27.80 2.75 -3.25
CA SER A 186 -27.17 3.61 -4.27
C SER A 186 -26.84 5.01 -3.74
N GLN A 187 -27.60 5.52 -2.76
CA GLN A 187 -27.35 6.82 -2.16
C GLN A 187 -26.09 6.80 -1.27
N ASP A 188 -25.81 5.70 -0.56
CA ASP A 188 -24.59 5.57 0.23
C ASP A 188 -23.34 5.76 -0.64
N ILE A 189 -23.36 5.20 -1.85
CA ILE A 189 -22.24 5.30 -2.81
C ILE A 189 -22.16 6.69 -3.43
N ARG A 190 -23.30 7.29 -3.77
CA ARG A 190 -23.33 8.68 -4.27
C ARG A 190 -22.81 9.66 -3.23
N ASP A 191 -23.14 9.46 -1.95
CA ASP A 191 -22.67 10.29 -0.85
C ASP A 191 -21.15 10.13 -0.65
N PHE A 192 -20.62 8.91 -0.74
CA PHE A 192 -19.18 8.66 -0.66
C PHE A 192 -18.43 9.33 -1.82
N TYR A 193 -18.91 9.17 -3.07
CA TYR A 193 -18.35 9.83 -4.23
C TYR A 193 -18.36 11.37 -4.10
N GLN A 194 -19.47 11.95 -3.65
CA GLN A 194 -19.57 13.40 -3.49
C GLN A 194 -18.65 13.96 -2.40
N ARG A 195 -18.38 13.18 -1.35
CA ARG A 195 -17.52 13.60 -0.24
C ARG A 195 -16.05 13.58 -0.58
N TYR A 196 -15.62 12.61 -1.36
CA TYR A 196 -14.20 12.30 -1.45
C TYR A 196 -13.61 12.40 -2.86
N TYR A 197 -14.40 12.23 -3.93
CA TYR A 197 -13.91 12.25 -5.30
C TYR A 197 -13.90 13.68 -5.84
N ALA A 198 -12.81 14.37 -5.58
CA ALA A 198 -12.62 15.75 -5.97
C ALA A 198 -11.15 16.01 -6.33
N PRO A 199 -10.85 16.99 -7.21
CA PRO A 199 -9.47 17.29 -7.59
C PRO A 199 -8.58 17.64 -6.39
N ASN A 200 -9.08 18.40 -5.44
CA ASN A 200 -8.33 18.77 -4.22
C ASN A 200 -8.21 17.65 -3.17
N ASN A 201 -8.64 16.44 -3.49
CA ASN A 201 -8.43 15.20 -2.72
C ASN A 201 -7.76 14.12 -3.55
N ALA A 202 -7.13 14.51 -4.66
CA ALA A 202 -6.51 13.57 -5.58
C ALA A 202 -5.09 14.00 -5.96
N ILE A 203 -4.29 13.02 -6.36
CA ILE A 203 -2.97 13.20 -6.97
C ILE A 203 -3.03 12.55 -8.35
N LEU A 204 -2.69 13.31 -9.38
CA LEU A 204 -2.48 12.81 -10.73
C LEU A 204 -0.98 12.54 -10.90
N VAL A 205 -0.63 11.30 -11.24
CA VAL A 205 0.74 10.91 -11.57
C VAL A 205 0.82 10.55 -13.04
N LEU A 206 1.70 11.20 -13.77
CA LEU A 206 2.02 10.96 -15.18
C LEU A 206 3.47 10.53 -15.28
N ALA A 207 3.73 9.29 -15.71
CA ALA A 207 5.09 8.79 -15.86
C ALA A 207 5.28 8.17 -17.25
N GLY A 208 6.27 8.64 -18.00
CA GLY A 208 6.54 8.15 -19.35
C GLY A 208 6.97 9.25 -20.31
N ASP A 209 6.62 9.09 -21.59
CA ASP A 209 7.07 9.95 -22.69
C ASP A 209 6.30 11.28 -22.73
N ILE A 210 6.44 12.07 -21.67
CA ILE A 210 5.80 13.38 -21.53
C ILE A 210 6.72 14.35 -20.80
N ASP A 211 6.78 15.61 -21.24
CA ASP A 211 7.44 16.70 -20.56
C ASP A 211 6.49 17.48 -19.63
N VAL A 212 7.05 18.19 -18.63
CA VAL A 212 6.28 18.97 -17.67
C VAL A 212 5.38 20.04 -18.31
N PRO A 213 5.84 20.85 -19.30
CA PRO A 213 4.97 21.83 -19.95
C PRO A 213 3.74 21.20 -20.64
N THR A 214 3.93 20.09 -21.33
CA THR A 214 2.83 19.35 -21.97
C THR A 214 1.88 18.75 -20.93
N ALA A 215 2.41 18.12 -19.91
CA ALA A 215 1.62 17.58 -18.80
C ALA A 215 0.77 18.67 -18.14
N LYS A 216 1.34 19.86 -17.88
CA LYS A 216 0.62 20.99 -17.30
C LYS A 216 -0.52 21.45 -18.19
N LYS A 217 -0.26 21.65 -19.48
CA LYS A 217 -1.28 22.06 -20.47
C LYS A 217 -2.44 21.05 -20.53
N LEU A 218 -2.12 19.75 -20.53
CA LEU A 218 -3.15 18.70 -20.59
C LEU A 218 -3.92 18.59 -19.27
N ALA A 219 -3.24 18.68 -18.13
CA ALA A 219 -3.91 18.68 -16.82
C ALA A 219 -4.85 19.88 -16.67
N GLU A 220 -4.42 21.08 -17.03
CA GLU A 220 -5.29 22.28 -17.04
C GLU A 220 -6.48 22.11 -17.97
N LYS A 221 -6.28 21.55 -19.18
CA LYS A 221 -7.34 21.34 -20.18
C LYS A 221 -8.44 20.41 -19.68
N TYR A 222 -8.06 19.27 -19.09
CA TYR A 222 -9.01 18.21 -18.74
C TYR A 222 -9.52 18.30 -17.31
N TYR A 223 -8.68 18.65 -16.35
CA TYR A 223 -9.03 18.67 -14.93
C TYR A 223 -9.24 20.09 -14.38
N GLY A 224 -8.67 21.12 -14.99
CA GLY A 224 -8.65 22.48 -14.44
C GLY A 224 -10.03 23.08 -14.15
N ASN A 225 -11.06 22.73 -14.93
CA ASN A 225 -12.42 23.21 -14.76
C ASN A 225 -13.28 22.38 -13.78
N ILE A 226 -12.76 21.28 -13.24
CA ILE A 226 -13.47 20.47 -12.24
C ILE A 226 -13.44 21.23 -10.91
N PRO A 227 -14.59 21.55 -10.30
CA PRO A 227 -14.59 22.34 -9.08
C PRO A 227 -14.02 21.57 -7.88
N ALA A 228 -13.23 22.25 -7.07
CA ALA A 228 -12.85 21.75 -5.75
C ALA A 228 -14.10 21.53 -4.88
N ARG A 229 -14.02 20.55 -3.98
CA ARG A 229 -15.11 20.25 -3.04
C ARG A 229 -14.62 20.38 -1.60
N LYS A 230 -15.56 20.57 -0.67
CA LYS A 230 -15.26 20.46 0.75
C LYS A 230 -15.09 18.97 1.10
N VAL A 231 -13.87 18.51 1.14
CA VAL A 231 -13.54 17.15 1.54
C VAL A 231 -13.57 17.02 3.06
N ALA A 232 -14.15 15.94 3.56
CA ALA A 232 -14.12 15.64 4.98
C ALA A 232 -12.68 15.30 5.39
N LYS A 233 -12.22 15.85 6.51
CA LYS A 233 -10.93 15.44 7.07
C LYS A 233 -11.06 14.06 7.64
N LYS A 234 -10.07 13.21 7.37
CA LYS A 234 -9.93 11.94 8.07
C LYS A 234 -9.71 12.22 9.56
N ASN A 235 -10.56 11.67 10.39
CA ASN A 235 -10.43 11.74 11.83
C ASN A 235 -10.15 10.34 12.37
N ILE A 236 -8.93 9.89 12.17
CA ILE A 236 -8.47 8.58 12.61
C ILE A 236 -7.51 8.82 13.77
N GLU A 237 -7.99 8.57 14.97
CA GLU A 237 -7.13 8.62 16.14
C GLU A 237 -6.30 7.34 16.21
N PRO A 238 -4.98 7.45 16.40
CA PRO A 238 -4.14 6.28 16.63
C PRO A 238 -4.58 5.56 17.91
N GLU A 239 -4.62 4.24 17.85
CA GLU A 239 -4.87 3.42 19.03
C GLU A 239 -3.69 3.55 20.00
N THR A 240 -3.98 3.91 21.24
CA THR A 240 -2.97 4.18 22.27
C THR A 240 -2.79 3.03 23.27
N ASP A 241 -3.75 2.13 23.34
CA ASP A 241 -3.74 1.05 24.31
C ASP A 241 -2.58 0.07 24.07
N SER A 242 -1.84 -0.21 25.13
CA SER A 242 -0.78 -1.22 25.11
C SER A 242 -1.38 -2.58 25.44
N TYR A 243 -1.14 -3.56 24.58
CA TYR A 243 -1.62 -4.93 24.77
C TYR A 243 -0.62 -5.97 24.30
N ARG A 244 -0.75 -7.18 24.85
CA ARG A 244 -0.08 -8.38 24.35
C ARG A 244 -1.11 -9.49 24.28
N GLU A 245 -1.56 -9.78 23.08
CA GLU A 245 -2.64 -10.74 22.83
C GLU A 245 -2.17 -11.91 21.97
N LYS A 246 -2.95 -12.98 22.00
CA LYS A 246 -2.72 -14.16 21.19
C LYS A 246 -4.03 -14.60 20.55
N LEU A 247 -3.95 -14.89 19.26
CA LEU A 247 -5.01 -15.52 18.50
C LEU A 247 -4.53 -16.89 18.02
N GLN A 248 -5.30 -17.93 18.29
CA GLN A 248 -5.09 -19.22 17.66
C GLN A 248 -6.37 -19.65 16.95
N MET A 249 -6.25 -19.99 15.69
CA MET A 249 -7.36 -20.52 14.89
C MET A 249 -6.94 -21.84 14.24
N LYS A 250 -7.91 -22.74 14.13
CA LYS A 250 -7.82 -23.95 13.32
C LYS A 250 -8.82 -23.84 12.20
N LEU A 251 -8.37 -23.90 10.97
CA LEU A 251 -9.24 -23.72 9.83
C LEU A 251 -9.10 -24.91 8.87
N PRO A 252 -10.20 -25.29 8.18
CA PRO A 252 -10.14 -26.29 7.13
C PRO A 252 -9.30 -25.83 5.95
N LEU A 253 -8.82 -26.74 5.15
CA LEU A 253 -8.02 -26.49 3.94
C LEU A 253 -6.66 -25.79 4.19
N ILE A 254 -6.28 -25.58 5.43
CA ILE A 254 -4.93 -25.14 5.80
C ILE A 254 -4.04 -26.38 5.80
N SER A 255 -3.02 -26.38 4.94
CA SER A 255 -2.01 -27.46 4.90
C SER A 255 -0.79 -27.17 5.75
N THR A 256 -0.39 -25.90 5.81
CA THR A 256 0.84 -25.47 6.50
C THR A 256 0.49 -24.55 7.67
N PRO A 257 0.94 -24.88 8.88
CA PRO A 257 0.81 -23.96 10.02
C PRO A 257 1.49 -22.63 9.74
N LYS A 258 0.98 -21.56 10.37
CA LYS A 258 1.56 -20.22 10.26
C LYS A 258 1.65 -19.56 11.62
N LEU A 259 2.81 -18.98 11.92
CA LEU A 259 3.05 -18.10 13.06
C LEU A 259 3.21 -16.66 12.55
N VAL A 260 2.48 -15.73 13.13
CA VAL A 260 2.56 -14.30 12.80
C VAL A 260 2.76 -13.52 14.07
N GLU A 261 3.70 -12.58 14.09
CA GLU A 261 3.84 -11.57 15.13
C GLU A 261 3.60 -10.20 14.50
N LYS A 262 2.68 -9.41 15.05
CA LYS A 262 2.40 -8.03 14.63
C LYS A 262 2.65 -7.09 15.80
N TYR A 263 3.38 -6.02 15.53
CA TYR A 263 3.77 -5.01 16.51
C TYR A 263 3.23 -3.67 16.07
N ARG A 264 2.30 -3.10 16.84
CA ARG A 264 1.72 -1.79 16.58
C ARG A 264 2.62 -0.73 17.16
N LEU A 265 3.03 0.20 16.33
CA LEU A 265 3.94 1.30 16.63
C LEU A 265 3.20 2.64 16.51
N SER A 266 3.79 3.69 17.00
CA SER A 266 3.29 5.05 16.76
C SER A 266 3.17 5.33 15.27
N ASN A 267 2.34 6.32 14.90
CA ASN A 267 2.27 6.73 13.50
C ASN A 267 3.63 7.32 13.03
N TYR A 268 3.82 7.33 11.73
CA TYR A 268 5.04 7.83 11.09
C TYR A 268 5.41 9.25 11.53
N SER A 269 4.41 10.16 11.64
CA SER A 269 4.64 11.56 12.04
C SER A 269 5.03 11.73 13.51
N ALA A 270 4.75 10.75 14.37
CA ALA A 270 5.08 10.77 15.79
C ALA A 270 6.37 10.04 16.13
N VAL A 271 6.94 9.30 15.18
CA VAL A 271 8.20 8.57 15.37
C VAL A 271 9.32 9.59 15.49
N LYS A 272 9.92 9.66 16.68
CA LYS A 272 11.14 10.42 16.92
C LYS A 272 12.32 9.58 16.40
N GLY A 273 12.70 9.79 15.19
CA GLY A 273 13.74 9.05 14.52
C GLY A 273 13.37 8.84 13.06
N SER A 274 14.17 8.11 12.36
CA SER A 274 13.94 7.84 10.96
C SER A 274 12.98 6.67 10.78
N VAL A 275 11.88 6.84 10.05
CA VAL A 275 11.03 5.74 9.58
C VAL A 275 11.85 4.71 8.81
N TYR A 276 12.93 5.14 8.21
CA TYR A 276 13.85 4.33 7.43
C TYR A 276 14.63 3.31 8.27
N ASP A 277 14.82 3.57 9.58
CA ASP A 277 15.41 2.59 10.49
C ASP A 277 14.56 1.32 10.60
N TYR A 278 13.23 1.47 10.65
CA TYR A 278 12.30 0.34 10.67
C TYR A 278 12.21 -0.38 9.33
N ILE A 279 12.25 0.38 8.22
CA ILE A 279 12.25 -0.19 6.86
C ILE A 279 13.51 -1.05 6.67
N VAL A 280 14.68 -0.52 7.03
CA VAL A 280 15.94 -1.26 6.93
C VAL A 280 16.00 -2.43 7.90
N LEU A 281 15.45 -2.30 9.11
CA LEU A 281 15.31 -3.42 10.05
C LEU A 281 14.47 -4.56 9.46
N ALA A 282 13.35 -4.24 8.83
CA ALA A 282 12.50 -5.24 8.21
C ALA A 282 13.21 -5.96 7.06
N GLU A 283 13.89 -5.21 6.19
CA GLU A 283 14.67 -5.78 5.09
C GLU A 283 15.81 -6.67 5.60
N TYR A 284 16.53 -6.22 6.62
CA TYR A 284 17.60 -7.02 7.25
C TYR A 284 17.09 -8.33 7.83
N LEU A 285 15.95 -8.28 8.55
CA LEU A 285 15.43 -9.46 9.24
C LEU A 285 14.77 -10.46 8.28
N GLY A 286 13.95 -10.00 7.33
CA GLY A 286 13.13 -10.92 6.55
C GLY A 286 12.61 -10.39 5.21
N GLY A 287 13.23 -9.35 4.64
CA GLY A 287 12.78 -8.76 3.37
C GLY A 287 13.09 -9.60 2.13
N SER A 288 14.00 -10.57 2.24
CA SER A 288 14.40 -11.40 1.09
C SER A 288 14.99 -12.74 1.54
N GLN A 289 15.28 -13.62 0.57
CA GLN A 289 15.95 -14.89 0.84
C GLN A 289 17.38 -14.74 1.40
N THR A 290 18.01 -13.58 1.21
CA THR A 290 19.34 -13.28 1.77
C THR A 290 19.29 -12.63 3.15
N SER A 291 18.10 -12.42 3.71
CA SER A 291 17.89 -11.81 5.02
C SER A 291 18.30 -12.74 6.17
N ALA A 292 18.58 -12.15 7.33
CA ALA A 292 19.15 -12.87 8.47
C ALA A 292 18.27 -14.04 8.95
N LEU A 293 16.97 -13.82 9.08
CA LEU A 293 16.04 -14.86 9.55
C LEU A 293 15.83 -15.96 8.49
N TYR A 294 15.80 -15.59 7.21
CA TYR A 294 15.65 -16.59 6.15
C TYR A 294 16.85 -17.52 6.10
N GLN A 295 18.05 -16.95 6.10
CA GLN A 295 19.29 -17.74 6.10
C GLN A 295 19.37 -18.66 7.31
N GLU A 296 19.01 -18.17 8.48
CA GLU A 296 19.13 -18.96 9.71
C GLU A 296 18.03 -20.02 9.83
N LEU A 297 16.76 -19.66 9.61
CA LEU A 297 15.63 -20.56 9.90
C LEU A 297 15.26 -21.47 8.73
N VAL A 298 15.47 -21.02 7.49
CA VAL A 298 15.14 -21.80 6.29
C VAL A 298 16.36 -22.58 5.81
N GLU A 299 17.50 -21.91 5.59
CA GLU A 299 18.66 -22.54 4.97
C GLU A 299 19.49 -23.36 5.97
N ASN A 300 19.83 -22.77 7.14
CA ASN A 300 20.73 -23.42 8.11
C ASN A 300 20.01 -24.43 8.98
N ARG A 301 19.01 -23.98 9.76
CA ARG A 301 18.32 -24.84 10.75
C ARG A 301 17.21 -25.69 10.14
N LYS A 302 16.70 -25.33 8.96
CA LYS A 302 15.57 -26.01 8.29
C LYS A 302 14.33 -26.17 9.18
N ILE A 303 14.09 -25.18 10.03
CA ILE A 303 12.95 -25.10 10.95
C ILE A 303 11.71 -24.54 10.25
N ALA A 304 11.93 -23.77 9.19
CA ALA A 304 10.86 -23.12 8.43
C ALA A 304 11.02 -23.38 6.93
N VAL A 305 9.92 -23.32 6.19
CA VAL A 305 9.89 -23.29 4.73
C VAL A 305 9.82 -21.86 4.21
N GLY A 306 9.51 -20.90 5.09
CA GLY A 306 9.48 -19.49 4.77
C GLY A 306 9.45 -18.63 6.03
N VAL A 307 10.09 -17.48 5.94
CA VAL A 307 10.04 -16.42 6.95
C VAL A 307 10.09 -15.07 6.25
N SER A 308 9.34 -14.11 6.76
CA SER A 308 9.34 -12.75 6.25
C SER A 308 9.22 -11.74 7.39
N ALA A 309 9.75 -10.54 7.15
CA ALA A 309 9.52 -9.36 7.97
C ALA A 309 9.06 -8.21 7.06
N GLY A 310 8.23 -7.33 7.60
CA GLY A 310 7.75 -6.16 6.90
C GLY A 310 7.43 -5.02 7.85
N TYR A 311 7.55 -3.80 7.36
CA TYR A 311 7.13 -2.60 8.04
C TYR A 311 6.16 -1.83 7.16
N SER A 312 4.95 -1.62 7.66
CA SER A 312 3.93 -0.80 7.02
C SER A 312 3.82 0.51 7.79
N PHE A 313 4.30 1.59 7.19
CA PHE A 313 4.15 2.93 7.76
C PHE A 313 2.79 3.50 7.40
N ASN A 314 2.25 4.33 8.29
CA ASN A 314 1.00 5.03 8.07
C ASN A 314 1.12 6.44 8.67
N ALA A 315 0.87 7.46 7.87
CA ALA A 315 0.93 8.86 8.31
C ALA A 315 -0.28 9.27 9.17
N GLN A 316 -1.38 8.55 9.04
CA GLN A 316 -2.66 8.92 9.64
C GLN A 316 -3.05 8.05 10.85
N SER A 317 -2.38 6.90 11.04
CA SER A 317 -2.64 5.97 12.13
C SER A 317 -1.34 5.30 12.59
N ASN A 318 -1.46 4.24 13.38
CA ASN A 318 -0.32 3.46 13.82
C ASN A 318 0.37 2.76 12.64
N SER A 319 1.68 2.67 12.71
CA SER A 319 2.47 1.81 11.83
C SER A 319 2.51 0.38 12.38
N VAL A 320 2.83 -0.58 11.53
CA VAL A 320 2.86 -1.99 11.93
C VAL A 320 4.16 -2.66 11.46
N PHE A 321 4.91 -3.21 12.40
CA PHE A 321 5.98 -4.15 12.08
C PHE A 321 5.44 -5.58 12.18
N SER A 322 5.74 -6.42 11.21
CA SER A 322 5.24 -7.79 11.15
C SER A 322 6.34 -8.80 10.90
N LEU A 323 6.24 -9.95 11.56
CA LEU A 323 7.02 -11.15 11.26
C LEU A 323 6.05 -12.28 10.92
N SER A 324 6.39 -13.09 9.94
CA SER A 324 5.62 -14.28 9.58
C SER A 324 6.56 -15.45 9.36
N LEU A 325 6.21 -16.62 9.88
CA LEU A 325 6.98 -17.85 9.75
C LEU A 325 6.04 -19.00 9.37
N LEU A 326 6.44 -19.78 8.39
CA LEU A 326 5.82 -21.04 7.98
C LEU A 326 6.72 -22.18 8.46
N PRO A 327 6.35 -22.92 9.50
CA PRO A 327 7.17 -24.04 9.98
C PRO A 327 7.39 -25.11 8.91
N ALA A 328 8.53 -25.78 8.96
CA ALA A 328 8.78 -26.96 8.15
C ALA A 328 7.91 -28.13 8.64
N GLU A 329 7.78 -29.16 7.79
CA GLU A 329 7.07 -30.39 8.13
C GLU A 329 7.63 -30.98 9.44
N ASN A 330 6.75 -31.43 10.31
CA ASN A 330 7.07 -32.00 11.63
C ASN A 330 7.67 -31.02 12.65
N VAL A 331 7.72 -29.72 12.36
CA VAL A 331 8.11 -28.70 13.33
C VAL A 331 6.87 -28.15 14.04
N THR A 332 6.85 -28.30 15.36
CA THR A 332 5.73 -27.75 16.16
C THR A 332 5.77 -26.21 16.21
N ILE A 333 4.61 -25.59 16.37
CA ILE A 333 4.54 -24.12 16.55
C ILE A 333 5.37 -23.64 17.74
N MET A 334 5.47 -24.46 18.80
CA MET A 334 6.30 -24.11 19.96
C MET A 334 7.79 -24.08 19.60
N ALA A 335 8.27 -25.09 18.86
CA ALA A 335 9.66 -25.13 18.39
C ALA A 335 9.96 -23.97 17.41
N ALA A 336 9.04 -23.70 16.47
CA ALA A 336 9.15 -22.58 15.53
C ALA A 336 9.20 -21.22 16.25
N ARG A 337 8.36 -21.03 17.27
CA ARG A 337 8.34 -19.81 18.10
C ARG A 337 9.64 -19.60 18.84
N ILE A 338 10.18 -20.65 19.46
CA ILE A 338 11.47 -20.58 20.17
C ILE A 338 12.57 -20.24 19.18
N ALA A 339 12.65 -20.97 18.05
CA ALA A 339 13.64 -20.74 17.02
C ALA A 339 13.58 -19.32 16.42
N LEU A 340 12.38 -18.78 16.17
CA LEU A 340 12.22 -17.40 15.68
C LEU A 340 12.78 -16.38 16.68
N ARG A 341 12.49 -16.55 17.98
CA ARG A 341 13.00 -15.65 19.02
C ARG A 341 14.52 -15.71 19.15
N GLU A 342 15.09 -16.91 19.14
CA GLU A 342 16.55 -17.12 19.21
C GLU A 342 17.23 -16.53 17.97
N ALA A 343 16.74 -16.86 16.76
CA ALA A 343 17.31 -16.37 15.51
C ALA A 343 17.24 -14.85 15.42
N ARG A 344 16.12 -14.24 15.85
CA ARG A 344 15.98 -12.78 15.90
C ARG A 344 16.96 -12.15 16.86
N ALA A 345 17.10 -12.69 18.07
CA ALA A 345 18.05 -12.20 19.06
C ALA A 345 19.50 -12.29 18.54
N GLN A 346 19.86 -13.43 17.94
CA GLN A 346 21.16 -13.64 17.33
C GLN A 346 21.40 -12.70 16.15
N ALA A 347 20.42 -12.54 15.25
CA ALA A 347 20.53 -11.62 14.12
C ALA A 347 20.82 -10.18 14.56
N LEU A 348 20.17 -9.71 15.64
CA LEU A 348 20.41 -8.37 16.18
C LEU A 348 21.76 -8.23 16.85
N GLN A 349 22.28 -9.28 17.50
CA GLN A 349 23.65 -9.29 18.06
C GLN A 349 24.72 -9.31 16.96
N ASP A 350 24.45 -10.02 15.88
CA ASP A 350 25.36 -10.19 14.75
C ASP A 350 25.29 -9.05 13.72
N LEU A 351 24.39 -8.09 13.90
CA LEU A 351 24.26 -6.95 13.01
C LEU A 351 25.49 -6.04 13.16
N THR A 352 26.22 -5.90 12.08
CA THR A 352 27.41 -5.04 11.97
C THR A 352 27.20 -3.96 10.93
N VAL A 353 28.03 -2.93 10.96
CA VAL A 353 28.03 -1.89 9.91
C VAL A 353 28.18 -2.49 8.51
N ALA A 354 29.02 -3.50 8.33
CA ALA A 354 29.24 -4.15 7.05
C ALA A 354 27.97 -4.88 6.54
N LYS A 355 27.24 -5.57 7.43
CA LYS A 355 25.95 -6.20 7.07
C LYS A 355 24.88 -5.16 6.74
N LEU A 356 24.82 -4.09 7.55
CA LEU A 356 23.90 -2.98 7.31
C LEU A 356 24.14 -2.33 5.95
N GLU A 357 25.37 -2.03 5.60
CA GLU A 357 25.74 -1.46 4.30
C GLU A 357 25.37 -2.37 3.12
N LYS A 358 25.47 -3.70 3.30
CA LYS A 358 25.02 -4.66 2.28
C LYS A 358 23.52 -4.58 2.04
N VAL A 359 22.71 -4.49 3.11
CA VAL A 359 21.25 -4.35 3.03
C VAL A 359 20.89 -3.04 2.34
N LYS A 360 21.46 -1.91 2.77
CA LYS A 360 21.23 -0.59 2.18
C LYS A 360 21.54 -0.56 0.68
N LYS A 361 22.67 -1.14 0.27
CA LYS A 361 23.06 -1.24 -1.14
C LYS A 361 22.04 -2.04 -1.97
N LYS A 362 21.54 -3.16 -1.41
CA LYS A 362 20.49 -3.95 -2.08
C LYS A 362 19.23 -3.12 -2.27
N MET A 363 18.73 -2.49 -1.21
CA MET A 363 17.52 -1.67 -1.26
C MET A 363 17.61 -0.54 -2.29
N ILE A 364 18.77 0.14 -2.35
CA ILE A 364 19.01 1.19 -3.34
C ILE A 364 19.05 0.61 -4.77
N ALA A 365 19.68 -0.55 -4.97
CA ALA A 365 19.68 -1.19 -6.26
C ALA A 365 18.27 -1.59 -6.73
N ASP A 366 17.46 -2.16 -5.84
CA ASP A 366 16.06 -2.51 -6.14
C ASP A 366 15.25 -1.26 -6.57
N LEU A 367 15.48 -0.12 -5.90
CA LEU A 367 14.83 1.14 -6.22
C LEU A 367 15.27 1.72 -7.58
N VAL A 368 16.55 1.58 -7.94
CA VAL A 368 17.06 1.99 -9.26
C VAL A 368 16.35 1.22 -10.37
N PHE A 369 16.15 -0.09 -10.20
CA PHE A 369 15.40 -0.91 -11.17
C PHE A 369 13.94 -0.48 -11.28
N ALA A 370 13.29 -0.18 -10.16
CA ALA A 370 11.91 0.30 -10.15
C ALA A 370 11.76 1.65 -10.91
N ASN A 371 12.75 2.54 -10.82
CA ASN A 371 12.72 3.82 -11.52
C ASN A 371 12.86 3.69 -13.05
N ASP A 372 13.43 2.62 -13.57
CA ASP A 372 13.59 2.40 -14.99
C ASP A 372 12.25 2.13 -15.72
N ASN A 373 11.26 1.62 -15.00
CA ASN A 373 9.92 1.34 -15.51
C ASN A 373 8.94 2.47 -15.12
N PRO A 374 8.30 3.15 -16.10
CA PRO A 374 7.32 4.20 -15.80
C PRO A 374 6.16 3.77 -14.88
N GLU A 375 5.70 2.52 -15.01
CA GLU A 375 4.63 2.00 -14.16
C GLU A 375 5.06 1.90 -12.70
N ASP A 376 6.23 1.31 -12.46
CA ASP A 376 6.75 1.12 -11.10
C ASP A 376 7.09 2.47 -10.45
N ALA A 377 7.66 3.40 -11.22
CA ALA A 377 7.95 4.76 -10.77
C ALA A 377 6.67 5.52 -10.37
N ALA A 378 5.62 5.46 -11.20
CA ALA A 378 4.33 6.09 -10.92
C ALA A 378 3.66 5.49 -9.69
N TYR A 379 3.70 4.17 -9.57
CA TYR A 379 3.12 3.46 -8.42
C TYR A 379 3.87 3.82 -7.12
N TRP A 380 5.19 3.77 -7.15
CA TRP A 380 6.02 4.07 -5.99
C TRP A 380 5.83 5.50 -5.51
N LEU A 381 5.95 6.49 -6.42
CA LEU A 381 5.75 7.90 -6.08
C LEU A 381 4.33 8.17 -5.58
N GLY A 382 3.32 7.69 -6.30
CA GLY A 382 1.93 7.86 -5.89
C GLY A 382 1.66 7.31 -4.49
N SER A 383 2.21 6.12 -4.18
CA SER A 383 2.06 5.49 -2.86
C SER A 383 2.74 6.28 -1.74
N MET A 384 3.92 6.83 -1.98
CA MET A 384 4.62 7.69 -1.02
C MET A 384 3.83 8.98 -0.74
N LEU A 385 3.40 9.65 -1.80
CA LEU A 385 2.70 10.93 -1.71
C LEU A 385 1.33 10.81 -1.02
N ILE A 386 0.56 9.77 -1.36
CA ILE A 386 -0.76 9.55 -0.75
C ILE A 386 -0.64 9.12 0.72
N SER A 387 0.49 8.49 1.08
CA SER A 387 0.81 8.13 2.47
C SER A 387 1.30 9.32 3.30
N GLY A 388 1.40 10.52 2.71
CA GLY A 388 1.70 11.77 3.42
C GLY A 388 3.13 12.28 3.27
N PHE A 389 4.00 11.62 2.50
CA PHE A 389 5.31 12.16 2.17
C PHE A 389 5.21 13.29 1.15
N SER A 390 6.10 14.27 1.24
CA SER A 390 6.32 15.25 0.18
C SER A 390 7.10 14.63 -0.99
N LEU A 391 7.05 15.26 -2.16
CA LEU A 391 7.86 14.84 -3.29
C LEU A 391 9.35 14.88 -2.97
N SER A 392 9.81 15.90 -2.25
CA SER A 392 11.21 16.01 -1.84
C SER A 392 11.65 14.90 -0.89
N GLU A 393 10.79 14.44 0.03
CA GLU A 393 11.09 13.29 0.89
C GLU A 393 11.15 12.00 0.06
N ALA A 394 10.22 11.81 -0.88
CA ALA A 394 10.25 10.67 -1.79
C ALA A 394 11.54 10.67 -2.65
N GLN A 395 11.91 11.80 -3.24
CA GLN A 395 13.15 11.92 -4.01
C GLN A 395 14.41 11.72 -3.17
N ASN A 396 14.38 12.12 -1.89
CA ASN A 396 15.51 11.95 -0.97
C ASN A 396 15.61 10.53 -0.36
N TYR A 397 14.70 9.61 -0.70
CA TYR A 397 14.63 8.26 -0.10
C TYR A 397 15.97 7.52 -0.13
N GLU A 398 16.71 7.59 -1.23
CA GLU A 398 18.03 6.98 -1.35
C GLU A 398 19.02 7.51 -0.31
N ASN A 399 19.04 8.83 -0.09
CA ASN A 399 19.90 9.44 0.91
C ASN A 399 19.45 9.08 2.33
N GLU A 400 18.16 9.03 2.56
CA GLU A 400 17.62 8.59 3.86
C GLU A 400 18.03 7.16 4.19
N ILE A 401 17.95 6.22 3.22
CA ILE A 401 18.47 4.86 3.39
C ILE A 401 19.98 4.87 3.65
N LYS A 402 20.76 5.68 2.90
CA LYS A 402 22.22 5.79 3.13
C LYS A 402 22.54 6.30 4.53
N ASN A 403 21.72 7.19 5.07
CA ASN A 403 21.93 7.80 6.38
C ASN A 403 21.52 6.92 7.57
N VAL A 404 20.79 5.82 7.33
CA VAL A 404 20.43 4.86 8.39
C VAL A 404 21.69 4.34 9.08
N THR A 405 21.70 4.41 10.41
CA THR A 405 22.83 4.00 11.23
C THR A 405 22.59 2.67 11.94
N LEU A 406 23.66 2.00 12.36
CA LEU A 406 23.56 0.78 13.16
C LEU A 406 22.81 1.05 14.47
N GLU A 407 23.07 2.18 15.11
CA GLU A 407 22.42 2.58 16.36
C GLU A 407 20.91 2.82 16.14
N GLY A 408 20.51 3.49 15.04
CA GLY A 408 19.12 3.72 14.67
C GLY A 408 18.36 2.41 14.48
N VAL A 409 18.93 1.46 13.73
CA VAL A 409 18.31 0.13 13.51
C VAL A 409 18.18 -0.65 14.82
N ILE A 410 19.19 -0.63 15.70
CA ILE A 410 19.12 -1.29 17.00
C ILE A 410 18.07 -0.63 17.91
N GLN A 411 17.94 0.70 17.86
CA GLN A 411 16.90 1.41 18.63
C GLN A 411 15.49 1.09 18.09
N ALA A 412 15.31 1.05 16.78
CA ALA A 412 14.06 0.61 16.15
C ALA A 412 13.69 -0.83 16.57
N ALA A 413 14.68 -1.75 16.60
CA ALA A 413 14.45 -3.11 17.05
C ALA A 413 14.02 -3.18 18.53
N LYS A 414 14.60 -2.37 19.41
CA LYS A 414 14.18 -2.29 20.82
C LYS A 414 12.75 -1.78 20.93
N GLU A 415 12.38 -0.75 20.18
CA GLU A 415 11.03 -0.21 20.19
C GLU A 415 10.02 -1.24 19.70
N VAL A 416 10.30 -1.91 18.58
CA VAL A 416 9.43 -2.97 18.06
C VAL A 416 9.25 -4.10 19.08
N PHE A 417 10.32 -4.70 19.56
CA PHE A 417 10.25 -5.99 20.25
C PHE A 417 10.09 -5.89 21.77
N LEU A 418 10.41 -4.74 22.37
CA LEU A 418 10.35 -4.56 23.82
C LEU A 418 9.22 -3.63 24.26
N HIS A 419 8.92 -2.58 23.48
CA HIS A 419 8.07 -1.48 23.91
C HIS A 419 6.72 -1.39 23.19
N SER A 420 6.58 -2.01 22.02
CA SER A 420 5.32 -1.92 21.27
C SER A 420 4.26 -2.91 21.77
N SER A 421 3.00 -2.61 21.43
CA SER A 421 1.90 -3.56 21.56
C SER A 421 2.14 -4.72 20.59
N ALA A 422 1.91 -5.95 21.05
CA ALA A 422 2.20 -7.16 20.27
C ALA A 422 0.99 -8.07 20.17
N LEU A 423 0.71 -8.54 18.98
CA LEU A 423 -0.28 -9.57 18.68
C LEU A 423 0.42 -10.78 18.06
N GLU A 424 0.32 -11.93 18.72
CA GLU A 424 0.77 -13.21 18.18
C GLU A 424 -0.43 -13.96 17.59
N GLY A 425 -0.32 -14.34 16.33
CA GLY A 425 -1.31 -15.15 15.61
C GLY A 425 -0.75 -16.52 15.26
N VAL A 426 -1.54 -17.58 15.52
CA VAL A 426 -1.24 -18.95 15.13
C VAL A 426 -2.39 -19.52 14.32
N LEU A 427 -2.10 -19.87 13.07
CA LEU A 427 -3.03 -20.59 12.22
C LEU A 427 -2.59 -22.05 12.10
N LEU A 428 -3.51 -22.96 12.32
CA LEU A 428 -3.26 -24.39 12.31
C LEU A 428 -4.20 -25.10 11.34
N PRO A 429 -3.80 -26.25 10.77
CA PRO A 429 -4.72 -27.16 10.12
C PRO A 429 -5.82 -27.61 11.09
N LEU A 430 -7.04 -27.75 10.56
CA LEU A 430 -8.09 -28.46 11.28
C LEU A 430 -7.77 -29.98 11.20
N PRO A 431 -7.80 -30.73 12.31
CA PRO A 431 -7.57 -32.17 12.28
C PRO A 431 -8.55 -32.87 11.33
N GLU A 432 -8.08 -33.90 10.60
CA GLU A 432 -8.96 -34.76 9.80
C GLU A 432 -10.05 -35.37 10.70
N GLY A 433 -11.30 -35.27 10.26
CA GLY A 433 -12.46 -35.78 11.01
C GLY A 433 -13.08 -34.84 12.05
N ALA A 434 -12.55 -33.61 12.22
CA ALA A 434 -13.23 -32.60 13.00
C ALA A 434 -14.38 -32.00 12.16
N GLU A 435 -15.63 -32.19 12.60
CA GLU A 435 -16.81 -31.59 11.98
C GLU A 435 -16.70 -30.05 12.03
N LYS A 436 -17.14 -29.40 10.95
CA LYS A 436 -17.38 -27.95 10.92
C LYS A 436 -18.47 -27.67 11.97
N ASN A 437 -18.09 -27.24 13.16
CA ASN A 437 -19.07 -26.61 14.05
C ASN A 437 -19.42 -25.26 13.41
N ASP A 438 -20.64 -25.14 12.94
CA ASP A 438 -21.29 -23.96 12.36
C ASP A 438 -21.24 -22.74 13.32
#